data_6053a32a9b260bc22c80f247a149aef3
#
_entry.id   6053a32a9b260bc22c80f247a149aef3
#
_cell.length_a   1.000
_cell.length_b   1.000
_cell.length_c   1.000
_cell.angle_alpha   90.00
_cell.angle_beta   90.00
_cell.angle_gamma   90.00
#
_symmetry.space_group_name_H-M   'P 1'
#
loop_
_entity.id
_entity.type
_entity.pdbx_description
1 polymer ?
#
loop_
_entity_poly.entity_id
_entity_poly.type
_entity_poly.pdbx_seq_one_letter_code
_entity_poly.pdbx_strand_id
1 'polypeptide(L)'
;MEIIRATEQELEELVSFYQIVADNMEERAIRHWHWGRYPNEELIREDVMNGNMYILRTDGAISAAVGVVFGQEDAYDTLPWTCGMNPGSFHRIAVHPSMQGAGLGGLVLDDVQQLLRRSGHDCIRCDTAEDNLPALRFYEKLGFRRCGRLHWEDNIGDNITFDKALKRETPLWPIRMKPAFRSGAETPWGGEKLRRRYNKDTPDMTTGESMEVSCIPGKESTDPLGRKLPDLIREFGEKLVGKYADKPFPLLLKLIDAREMLSVQVHPDDEYAAVHEHGKMGKSEAWLILDAPEGSELVYGLKPGTSLQDLKSACEKGKDVEALLRRVRVTPGDVCYIPSGCIHSIGAGILLYEIQESSDITYRFYDWNRKDQYGRSRELHLDKALDVVDLQCAPVPIRVEKAFGARRLLTEQYFTLDVIRTDTMEILPAVREFGLLTVTEGEMELRFAGGAIRMKAGDTCLLPKNAPELALVGAGAAALAMPVE
;
A
#
# COMPACT_ATOMS: atom_id res chain seq x y z
N MET A 1 16.74 -2.50 4.38
CA MET A 1 17.84 -1.73 5.02
C MET A 1 17.90 -0.41 4.29
N GLU A 2 17.89 0.70 4.99
CA GLU A 2 17.92 2.06 4.42
C GLU A 2 19.03 2.84 5.14
N ILE A 3 19.72 3.76 4.43
CA ILE A 3 20.70 4.61 5.07
C ILE A 3 20.02 5.64 5.96
N ILE A 4 20.61 5.91 7.12
CA ILE A 4 20.15 6.95 8.04
C ILE A 4 21.22 8.03 8.18
N ARG A 5 20.79 9.26 8.44
CA ARG A 5 21.71 10.37 8.68
C ARG A 5 22.44 10.15 10.01
N ALA A 6 23.76 10.23 9.98
CA ALA A 6 24.56 10.15 11.20
C ALA A 6 24.45 11.44 12.03
N THR A 7 24.60 11.29 13.34
CA THR A 7 24.61 12.38 14.33
C THR A 7 25.92 12.36 15.10
N GLU A 8 26.14 13.32 15.98
CA GLU A 8 27.32 13.34 16.83
C GLU A 8 27.46 12.08 17.71
N GLN A 9 26.36 11.36 17.99
CA GLN A 9 26.39 10.13 18.77
C GLN A 9 27.11 8.99 18.06
N GLU A 10 27.13 8.98 16.74
CA GLU A 10 27.81 7.98 15.93
C GLU A 10 29.27 8.35 15.59
N LEU A 11 29.74 9.54 15.97
CA LEU A 11 31.02 10.07 15.49
C LEU A 11 32.22 9.18 15.87
N GLU A 12 32.32 8.72 17.11
CA GLU A 12 33.42 7.85 17.56
C GLU A 12 33.41 6.51 16.81
N GLU A 13 32.23 5.92 16.59
CA GLU A 13 32.08 4.69 15.83
C GLU A 13 32.44 4.90 14.36
N LEU A 14 32.05 6.04 13.76
CA LEU A 14 32.39 6.41 12.38
C LEU A 14 33.89 6.60 12.19
N VAL A 15 34.56 7.29 13.11
CA VAL A 15 36.04 7.48 13.08
C VAL A 15 36.71 6.11 13.09
N SER A 16 36.31 5.22 14.01
CA SER A 16 36.86 3.85 14.06
C SER A 16 36.54 3.04 12.79
N PHE A 17 35.35 3.17 12.25
CA PHE A 17 34.93 2.52 11.01
C PHE A 17 35.81 2.95 9.82
N TYR A 18 35.99 4.25 9.62
CA TYR A 18 36.82 4.76 8.52
C TYR A 18 38.31 4.43 8.67
N GLN A 19 38.83 4.37 9.91
CA GLN A 19 40.17 3.89 10.18
C GLN A 19 40.33 2.44 9.75
N ILE A 20 39.43 1.55 10.18
CA ILE A 20 39.45 0.12 9.79
C ILE A 20 39.41 -0.04 8.26
N VAL A 21 38.58 0.76 7.59
CA VAL A 21 38.49 0.71 6.12
C VAL A 21 39.79 1.20 5.46
N ALA A 22 40.40 2.30 5.93
CA ALA A 22 41.61 2.84 5.40
C ALA A 22 42.82 1.88 5.60
N ASP A 23 42.95 1.31 6.81
CA ASP A 23 43.99 0.31 7.13
C ASP A 23 43.89 -0.93 6.20
N ASN A 24 42.65 -1.42 5.97
CA ASN A 24 42.43 -2.54 5.05
C ASN A 24 42.74 -2.19 3.58
N MET A 25 42.48 -0.96 3.16
CA MET A 25 42.89 -0.51 1.82
C MET A 25 44.38 -0.47 1.67
N GLU A 26 45.11 0.01 2.66
CA GLU A 26 46.59 0.06 2.68
C GLU A 26 47.19 -1.35 2.63
N GLU A 27 46.68 -2.30 3.41
CA GLU A 27 47.09 -3.71 3.36
C GLU A 27 46.94 -4.34 1.96
N ARG A 28 45.90 -3.91 1.21
CA ARG A 28 45.63 -4.35 -0.16
C ARG A 28 46.37 -3.56 -1.24
N ALA A 29 47.34 -2.70 -0.84
CA ALA A 29 48.11 -1.80 -1.72
C ALA A 29 47.24 -0.82 -2.53
N ILE A 30 46.06 -0.46 -2.02
CA ILE A 30 45.20 0.58 -2.57
C ILE A 30 45.60 1.89 -1.92
N ARG A 31 46.33 2.75 -2.63
CA ARG A 31 47.08 3.86 -2.06
C ARG A 31 46.33 5.17 -1.87
N HIS A 32 45.00 5.20 -2.01
CA HIS A 32 44.26 6.47 -2.00
C HIS A 32 43.80 6.90 -0.62
N TRP A 33 43.64 5.95 0.28
CA TRP A 33 43.24 6.23 1.63
C TRP A 33 44.35 5.88 2.60
N HIS A 34 44.81 6.91 3.31
CA HIS A 34 45.74 6.82 4.41
C HIS A 34 45.14 7.51 5.59
N TRP A 35 44.79 6.75 6.61
CA TRP A 35 44.20 7.32 7.82
C TRP A 35 45.05 8.45 8.39
N GLY A 36 44.39 9.57 8.74
CA GLY A 36 45.07 10.78 9.22
C GLY A 36 45.48 11.77 8.13
N ARG A 37 45.58 11.34 6.86
CA ARG A 37 45.78 12.23 5.72
C ARG A 37 44.44 12.41 4.96
N TYR A 38 43.92 11.32 4.38
CA TYR A 38 42.59 11.23 3.74
C TYR A 38 42.12 9.78 3.77
N PRO A 39 40.92 9.48 4.35
CA PRO A 39 40.20 10.40 5.22
C PRO A 39 40.91 10.63 6.57
N ASN A 40 40.45 11.64 7.30
CA ASN A 40 40.88 11.93 8.66
C ASN A 40 39.69 12.24 9.55
N GLU A 41 39.94 12.32 10.85
CA GLU A 41 38.86 12.57 11.85
C GLU A 41 38.16 13.91 11.61
N GLU A 42 38.88 14.96 11.23
CA GLU A 42 38.34 16.29 11.01
C GLU A 42 37.30 16.30 9.88
N LEU A 43 37.62 15.68 8.75
CA LEU A 43 36.70 15.53 7.61
C LEU A 43 35.47 14.71 7.95
N ILE A 44 35.60 13.64 8.72
CA ILE A 44 34.45 12.83 9.16
C ILE A 44 33.58 13.64 10.11
N ARG A 45 34.18 14.36 11.05
CA ARG A 45 33.48 15.27 11.97
C ARG A 45 32.73 16.36 11.20
N GLU A 46 33.37 17.00 10.25
CA GLU A 46 32.75 18.03 9.42
C GLU A 46 31.53 17.52 8.66
N ASP A 47 31.63 16.34 8.03
CA ASP A 47 30.48 15.72 7.35
C ASP A 47 29.32 15.42 8.31
N VAL A 48 29.62 14.94 9.51
CA VAL A 48 28.56 14.69 10.53
C VAL A 48 27.93 16.00 10.99
N MET A 49 28.72 17.01 11.31
CA MET A 49 28.22 18.31 11.79
C MET A 49 27.41 19.05 10.74
N ASN A 50 27.80 18.96 9.47
CA ASN A 50 27.06 19.53 8.34
C ASN A 50 25.84 18.68 7.93
N GLY A 51 25.68 17.50 8.56
CA GLY A 51 24.60 16.56 8.28
C GLY A 51 24.71 15.90 6.91
N ASN A 52 25.93 15.79 6.38
CA ASN A 52 26.26 15.18 5.09
C ASN A 52 26.61 13.69 5.23
N MET A 53 26.90 13.20 6.43
CA MET A 53 27.25 11.80 6.65
C MET A 53 26.01 10.93 6.81
N TYR A 54 25.97 9.82 6.06
CA TYR A 54 24.93 8.78 6.13
C TYR A 54 25.55 7.42 6.40
N ILE A 55 24.87 6.60 7.19
CA ILE A 55 25.34 5.26 7.59
C ILE A 55 24.29 4.20 7.32
N LEU A 56 24.75 2.99 7.04
CA LEU A 56 23.96 1.77 7.00
C LEU A 56 24.37 0.90 8.19
N ARG A 57 23.40 0.39 8.96
CA ARG A 57 23.66 -0.51 10.07
C ARG A 57 23.19 -1.93 9.77
N THR A 58 24.00 -2.90 10.19
CA THR A 58 23.63 -4.32 10.20
C THR A 58 23.94 -4.87 11.59
N ASP A 59 22.99 -5.52 12.22
CA ASP A 59 23.12 -6.06 13.57
C ASP A 59 23.61 -5.03 14.62
N GLY A 60 23.18 -3.78 14.45
CA GLY A 60 23.52 -2.68 15.35
C GLY A 60 24.85 -1.97 15.07
N ALA A 61 25.76 -2.51 14.24
CA ALA A 61 27.04 -1.91 13.88
C ALA A 61 27.01 -1.19 12.53
N ILE A 62 27.86 -0.19 12.34
CA ILE A 62 28.03 0.49 11.04
C ILE A 62 28.66 -0.47 10.03
N SER A 63 27.91 -0.82 9.01
CA SER A 63 28.33 -1.72 7.92
C SER A 63 28.77 -0.99 6.66
N ALA A 64 28.23 0.22 6.44
CA ALA A 64 28.68 1.11 5.37
C ALA A 64 28.45 2.58 5.76
N ALA A 65 29.19 3.49 5.13
CA ALA A 65 29.02 4.93 5.31
C ALA A 65 29.28 5.67 4.00
N VAL A 66 28.71 6.88 3.85
CA VAL A 66 28.87 7.73 2.67
C VAL A 66 28.62 9.19 3.04
N GLY A 67 29.47 10.09 2.55
CA GLY A 67 29.23 11.52 2.55
C GLY A 67 28.36 11.91 1.36
N VAL A 68 27.27 12.68 1.59
CA VAL A 68 26.35 13.16 0.54
C VAL A 68 26.28 14.68 0.59
N VAL A 69 26.51 15.32 -0.54
CA VAL A 69 26.43 16.78 -0.68
C VAL A 69 25.23 17.11 -1.60
N PHE A 70 24.35 17.97 -1.11
CA PHE A 70 23.20 18.48 -1.89
C PHE A 70 23.67 19.64 -2.79
N GLY A 71 24.57 19.35 -3.69
CA GLY A 71 25.30 20.24 -4.56
C GLY A 71 26.54 19.55 -5.11
N GLN A 72 27.57 20.31 -5.37
CA GLN A 72 28.86 19.77 -5.81
C GLN A 72 30.03 20.60 -5.24
N GLU A 73 31.21 20.02 -5.27
CA GLU A 73 32.45 20.72 -4.94
C GLU A 73 32.79 21.76 -6.01
N ASP A 74 33.38 22.89 -5.61
CA ASP A 74 33.80 23.96 -6.55
C ASP A 74 34.75 23.46 -7.64
N ALA A 75 35.62 22.49 -7.29
CA ALA A 75 36.53 21.84 -8.23
C ALA A 75 35.82 21.10 -9.38
N TYR A 76 34.52 20.81 -9.23
CA TYR A 76 33.72 20.16 -10.26
C TYR A 76 33.18 21.13 -11.34
N ASP A 77 33.22 22.44 -11.10
CA ASP A 77 32.60 23.44 -11.98
C ASP A 77 33.15 23.47 -13.40
N THR A 78 34.42 23.14 -13.55
CA THR A 78 35.11 23.21 -14.84
C THR A 78 35.15 21.90 -15.62
N LEU A 79 34.55 20.84 -15.08
CA LEU A 79 34.65 19.50 -15.67
C LEU A 79 33.58 19.24 -16.73
N PRO A 80 33.86 18.40 -17.74
CA PRO A 80 32.98 18.14 -18.86
C PRO A 80 31.85 17.12 -18.49
N TRP A 81 30.96 17.49 -17.59
CA TRP A 81 29.85 16.65 -17.16
C TRP A 81 28.91 16.33 -18.31
N THR A 82 28.32 15.14 -18.29
CA THR A 82 27.42 14.67 -19.35
C THR A 82 25.93 14.88 -18.99
N CYS A 83 25.61 15.16 -17.74
CA CYS A 83 24.22 15.37 -17.30
C CYS A 83 24.12 16.38 -16.16
N GLY A 84 22.90 16.90 -15.98
CA GLY A 84 22.44 17.61 -14.80
C GLY A 84 22.72 19.12 -14.79
N MET A 85 21.62 19.87 -14.55
CA MET A 85 21.66 21.31 -14.23
C MET A 85 21.67 21.55 -12.73
N ASN A 86 21.20 20.57 -11.94
CA ASN A 86 21.12 20.62 -10.48
C ASN A 86 21.73 19.32 -9.90
N PRO A 87 23.05 19.17 -9.90
CA PRO A 87 23.70 17.97 -9.41
C PRO A 87 23.70 17.88 -7.89
N GLY A 88 23.62 16.64 -7.37
CA GLY A 88 24.15 16.29 -6.06
C GLY A 88 25.43 15.49 -6.22
N SER A 89 26.25 15.39 -5.17
CA SER A 89 27.46 14.58 -5.20
C SER A 89 27.57 13.69 -3.96
N PHE A 90 28.42 12.69 -4.06
CA PHE A 90 28.80 11.88 -2.91
C PHE A 90 30.30 11.62 -2.88
N HIS A 91 30.81 11.40 -1.68
CA HIS A 91 32.21 11.11 -1.45
C HIS A 91 32.39 10.11 -0.30
N ARG A 92 33.59 9.59 -0.16
CA ARG A 92 34.01 8.70 0.95
C ARG A 92 33.05 7.51 1.16
N ILE A 93 32.46 6.96 0.08
CA ILE A 93 31.66 5.74 0.21
C ILE A 93 32.56 4.59 0.66
N ALA A 94 32.16 3.93 1.74
CA ALA A 94 32.92 2.85 2.34
C ALA A 94 31.99 1.71 2.78
N VAL A 95 32.48 0.47 2.67
CA VAL A 95 31.83 -0.73 3.22
C VAL A 95 32.84 -1.43 4.12
N HIS A 96 32.41 -1.80 5.33
CA HIS A 96 33.24 -2.50 6.30
C HIS A 96 33.90 -3.73 5.66
N PRO A 97 35.22 -3.98 5.86
CA PRO A 97 35.93 -5.06 5.18
C PRO A 97 35.30 -6.43 5.28
N SER A 98 34.75 -6.78 6.47
CA SER A 98 34.07 -8.05 6.68
C SER A 98 32.73 -8.20 5.92
N MET A 99 32.17 -7.10 5.39
CA MET A 99 30.87 -7.07 4.70
C MET A 99 31.02 -6.78 3.20
N GLN A 100 32.27 -6.67 2.70
CA GLN A 100 32.53 -6.50 1.27
C GLN A 100 32.09 -7.73 0.47
N GLY A 101 31.61 -7.52 -0.75
CA GLY A 101 31.07 -8.58 -1.60
C GLY A 101 29.58 -8.93 -1.36
N ALA A 102 28.98 -8.45 -0.27
CA ALA A 102 27.56 -8.66 0.04
C ALA A 102 26.59 -7.70 -0.69
N GLY A 103 27.07 -6.86 -1.61
CA GLY A 103 26.23 -5.92 -2.37
C GLY A 103 25.90 -4.61 -1.66
N LEU A 104 26.36 -4.38 -0.42
CA LEU A 104 25.99 -3.22 0.40
C LEU A 104 26.34 -1.87 -0.28
N GLY A 105 27.47 -1.79 -1.00
CA GLY A 105 27.83 -0.56 -1.74
C GLY A 105 26.79 -0.16 -2.78
N GLY A 106 26.18 -1.15 -3.45
CA GLY A 106 25.08 -0.92 -4.40
C GLY A 106 23.80 -0.40 -3.70
N LEU A 107 23.44 -1.04 -2.58
CA LEU A 107 22.28 -0.61 -1.77
C LEU A 107 22.45 0.84 -1.27
N VAL A 108 23.63 1.17 -0.73
CA VAL A 108 23.94 2.54 -0.27
C VAL A 108 23.83 3.56 -1.40
N LEU A 109 24.37 3.26 -2.61
CA LEU A 109 24.24 4.18 -3.74
C LEU A 109 22.82 4.28 -4.29
N ASP A 110 22.02 3.23 -4.21
CA ASP A 110 20.61 3.32 -4.59
C ASP A 110 19.84 4.24 -3.63
N ASP A 111 20.09 4.14 -2.33
CA ASP A 111 19.51 5.03 -1.33
C ASP A 111 19.97 6.49 -1.51
N VAL A 112 21.27 6.72 -1.77
CA VAL A 112 21.80 8.07 -2.09
C VAL A 112 21.12 8.65 -3.32
N GLN A 113 20.95 7.86 -4.39
CA GLN A 113 20.25 8.30 -5.59
C GLN A 113 18.79 8.67 -5.29
N GLN A 114 18.08 7.90 -4.46
CA GLN A 114 16.71 8.21 -4.03
C GLN A 114 16.69 9.49 -3.19
N LEU A 115 17.61 9.65 -2.25
CA LEU A 115 17.73 10.83 -1.42
C LEU A 115 17.91 12.10 -2.26
N LEU A 116 18.84 12.08 -3.21
CA LEU A 116 19.10 13.20 -4.12
C LEU A 116 17.90 13.50 -5.04
N ARG A 117 17.19 12.46 -5.55
CA ARG A 117 15.97 12.65 -6.34
C ARG A 117 14.86 13.35 -5.53
N ARG A 118 14.63 12.89 -4.28
CA ARG A 118 13.65 13.50 -3.36
C ARG A 118 13.97 14.96 -3.05
N SER A 119 15.27 15.31 -3.03
CA SER A 119 15.73 16.68 -2.82
C SER A 119 15.78 17.52 -4.11
N GLY A 120 15.29 16.99 -5.25
CA GLY A 120 15.13 17.71 -6.51
C GLY A 120 16.34 17.72 -7.42
N HIS A 121 17.39 16.95 -7.10
CA HIS A 121 18.58 16.84 -7.96
C HIS A 121 18.30 15.97 -9.19
N ASP A 122 18.88 16.31 -10.33
CA ASP A 122 18.69 15.65 -11.61
C ASP A 122 19.91 14.83 -12.08
N CYS A 123 21.02 14.91 -11.33
CA CYS A 123 22.27 14.23 -11.60
C CYS A 123 22.99 13.90 -10.29
N ILE A 124 23.75 12.81 -10.28
CA ILE A 124 24.66 12.46 -9.19
C ILE A 124 26.10 12.40 -9.73
N ARG A 125 27.03 12.98 -8.99
CA ARG A 125 28.44 13.11 -9.36
C ARG A 125 29.36 12.51 -8.29
N CYS A 126 30.49 11.99 -8.72
CA CYS A 126 31.55 11.53 -7.82
C CYS A 126 32.89 11.48 -8.57
N ASP A 127 33.96 11.26 -7.82
CA ASP A 127 35.27 10.93 -8.36
C ASP A 127 35.93 9.79 -7.58
N THR A 128 36.89 9.18 -8.16
CA THR A 128 37.79 8.20 -7.52
C THR A 128 39.12 8.17 -8.21
N ALA A 129 40.14 7.77 -7.47
CA ALA A 129 41.49 7.73 -8.02
C ALA A 129 41.59 6.78 -9.22
N GLU A 130 42.42 7.16 -10.20
CA GLU A 130 42.52 6.46 -11.49
C GLU A 130 43.06 5.03 -11.38
N ASP A 131 43.80 4.70 -10.32
CA ASP A 131 44.32 3.37 -10.03
C ASP A 131 43.39 2.53 -9.12
N ASN A 132 42.26 3.11 -8.61
CA ASN A 132 41.25 2.38 -7.87
C ASN A 132 40.33 1.57 -8.80
N LEU A 133 40.95 0.55 -9.45
CA LEU A 133 40.23 -0.29 -10.42
C LEU A 133 38.94 -0.92 -9.90
N PRO A 134 38.83 -1.35 -8.62
CA PRO A 134 37.56 -1.83 -8.07
C PRO A 134 36.44 -0.77 -8.10
N ALA A 135 36.71 0.46 -7.66
CA ALA A 135 35.73 1.55 -7.65
C ALA A 135 35.34 1.98 -9.07
N LEU A 136 36.33 2.09 -9.99
CA LEU A 136 36.05 2.41 -11.39
C LEU A 136 35.04 1.43 -12.02
N ARG A 137 35.30 0.12 -11.86
CA ARG A 137 34.39 -0.93 -12.36
C ARG A 137 33.03 -0.93 -11.65
N PHE A 138 33.02 -0.61 -10.36
CA PHE A 138 31.79 -0.54 -9.57
C PHE A 138 30.88 0.58 -10.07
N TYR A 139 31.39 1.79 -10.28
CA TYR A 139 30.58 2.90 -10.80
C TYR A 139 30.11 2.63 -12.23
N GLU A 140 30.95 2.10 -13.10
CA GLU A 140 30.56 1.73 -14.47
C GLU A 140 29.44 0.69 -14.49
N LYS A 141 29.54 -0.35 -13.64
CA LYS A 141 28.50 -1.38 -13.50
C LYS A 141 27.17 -0.78 -13.04
N LEU A 142 27.19 0.26 -12.22
CA LEU A 142 26.01 0.97 -11.76
C LEU A 142 25.50 2.04 -12.75
N GLY A 143 26.09 2.13 -13.95
CA GLY A 143 25.65 3.02 -15.01
C GLY A 143 26.15 4.45 -14.92
N PHE A 144 27.17 4.70 -14.11
CA PHE A 144 27.90 5.98 -14.13
C PHE A 144 28.77 6.08 -15.39
N ARG A 145 28.91 7.29 -15.93
CA ARG A 145 29.75 7.59 -17.10
C ARG A 145 30.99 8.36 -16.67
N ARG A 146 32.13 7.99 -17.24
CA ARG A 146 33.35 8.77 -17.07
C ARG A 146 33.22 10.12 -17.77
N CYS A 147 33.57 11.21 -17.09
CA CYS A 147 33.46 12.57 -17.60
C CYS A 147 34.80 13.23 -17.85
N GLY A 148 35.77 13.09 -16.93
CA GLY A 148 37.05 13.75 -17.03
C GLY A 148 38.03 13.28 -15.98
N ARG A 149 39.07 14.08 -15.81
CA ARG A 149 40.10 13.92 -14.76
C ARG A 149 40.10 15.15 -13.87
N LEU A 150 40.31 14.91 -12.58
CA LEU A 150 40.45 15.93 -11.57
C LEU A 150 41.70 15.69 -10.77
N HIS A 151 42.50 16.75 -10.58
CA HIS A 151 43.66 16.73 -9.70
C HIS A 151 43.31 17.47 -8.41
N TRP A 152 43.34 16.73 -7.30
CA TRP A 152 43.22 17.33 -5.97
C TRP A 152 44.60 17.69 -5.44
N GLU A 153 44.78 18.93 -4.96
CA GLU A 153 46.10 19.43 -4.50
C GLU A 153 46.72 18.57 -3.38
N ASP A 154 45.87 17.94 -2.56
CA ASP A 154 46.27 17.11 -1.42
C ASP A 154 46.33 15.60 -1.75
N ASN A 155 46.12 15.21 -3.01
CA ASN A 155 46.01 13.80 -3.39
C ASN A 155 47.25 13.29 -4.13
N ILE A 156 47.50 11.99 -4.06
CA ILE A 156 48.57 11.32 -4.82
C ILE A 156 47.99 10.79 -6.13
N GLY A 157 48.06 11.62 -7.18
CA GLY A 157 47.58 11.24 -8.52
C GLY A 157 46.26 11.89 -8.93
N ASP A 158 45.80 11.56 -10.12
CA ASP A 158 44.59 12.07 -10.70
C ASP A 158 43.37 11.19 -10.33
N ASN A 159 42.20 11.80 -10.20
CA ASN A 159 40.95 11.13 -10.04
C ASN A 159 40.17 11.12 -11.36
N ILE A 160 39.47 10.04 -11.60
CA ILE A 160 38.49 9.94 -12.68
C ILE A 160 37.11 10.37 -12.13
N THR A 161 36.48 11.30 -12.82
CA THR A 161 35.17 11.83 -12.46
C THR A 161 34.06 11.09 -13.18
N PHE A 162 32.95 10.94 -12.49
CA PHE A 162 31.79 10.21 -12.96
C PHE A 162 30.53 11.00 -12.73
N ASP A 163 29.60 10.92 -13.68
CA ASP A 163 28.22 11.34 -13.48
C ASP A 163 27.19 10.27 -13.88
N LYS A 164 25.98 10.44 -13.36
CA LYS A 164 24.81 9.64 -13.75
C LYS A 164 23.56 10.47 -13.64
N ALA A 165 22.78 10.54 -14.73
CA ALA A 165 21.48 11.18 -14.70
C ALA A 165 20.56 10.49 -13.71
N LEU A 166 19.98 11.24 -12.80
CA LEU A 166 18.93 10.81 -11.93
C LEU A 166 17.61 11.00 -12.71
N LYS A 167 17.11 9.94 -13.33
CA LYS A 167 15.79 10.02 -13.95
C LYS A 167 14.82 10.52 -12.90
N ARG A 168 14.19 11.68 -13.13
CA ARG A 168 13.03 12.07 -12.34
C ARG A 168 12.01 10.94 -12.52
N GLU A 169 11.76 10.20 -11.48
CA GLU A 169 10.59 9.34 -11.47
C GLU A 169 9.40 10.30 -11.47
N THR A 170 8.66 10.34 -12.55
CA THR A 170 7.37 11.03 -12.55
C THR A 170 6.54 10.31 -11.49
N PRO A 171 6.11 11.00 -10.42
CA PRO A 171 5.26 10.37 -9.43
C PRO A 171 4.04 9.81 -10.14
N LEU A 172 3.63 8.61 -9.77
CA LEU A 172 2.34 8.11 -10.21
C LEU A 172 1.27 8.81 -9.40
N TRP A 173 0.31 9.42 -10.10
CA TRP A 173 -0.77 10.16 -9.47
C TRP A 173 -1.96 9.26 -9.14
N PRO A 174 -2.85 9.67 -8.22
CA PRO A 174 -4.09 8.94 -7.95
C PRO A 174 -4.86 8.63 -9.22
N ILE A 175 -5.36 7.40 -9.34
CA ILE A 175 -6.12 6.93 -10.50
C ILE A 175 -7.59 6.81 -10.12
N ARG A 176 -8.47 7.58 -10.78
CA ARG A 176 -9.92 7.36 -10.62
C ARG A 176 -10.29 5.99 -11.20
N MET A 177 -11.06 5.21 -10.44
CA MET A 177 -11.51 3.91 -10.87
C MET A 177 -12.95 3.94 -11.38
N LYS A 178 -13.24 3.17 -12.42
CA LYS A 178 -14.58 2.87 -12.91
C LYS A 178 -14.94 1.45 -12.46
N PRO A 179 -16.05 1.25 -11.75
CA PRO A 179 -16.41 -0.04 -11.22
C PRO A 179 -16.89 -1.01 -12.31
N ALA A 180 -16.76 -2.30 -12.02
CA ALA A 180 -17.58 -3.33 -12.62
C ALA A 180 -18.83 -3.55 -11.76
N PHE A 181 -19.86 -4.20 -12.30
CA PHE A 181 -21.12 -4.41 -11.59
C PHE A 181 -21.53 -5.88 -11.56
N ARG A 182 -22.22 -6.26 -10.47
CA ARG A 182 -23.06 -7.46 -10.43
C ARG A 182 -24.53 -7.05 -10.30
N SER A 183 -25.37 -7.60 -11.17
CA SER A 183 -26.76 -7.21 -11.29
C SER A 183 -27.64 -8.38 -11.71
N GLY A 184 -28.95 -8.17 -11.71
CA GLY A 184 -29.93 -9.15 -12.16
C GLY A 184 -29.83 -10.47 -11.40
N ALA A 185 -29.62 -11.58 -12.12
CA ALA A 185 -29.56 -12.92 -11.53
C ALA A 185 -28.37 -13.14 -10.58
N GLU A 186 -27.28 -12.38 -10.72
CA GLU A 186 -26.14 -12.44 -9.80
C GLU A 186 -26.49 -11.83 -8.44
N THR A 187 -27.31 -10.76 -8.44
CA THR A 187 -27.71 -10.04 -7.21
C THR A 187 -29.24 -9.82 -7.18
N PRO A 188 -30.05 -10.89 -7.06
CA PRO A 188 -31.52 -10.79 -7.10
C PRO A 188 -32.11 -9.93 -5.97
N TRP A 189 -31.29 -9.63 -4.97
CA TRP A 189 -31.60 -8.77 -3.82
C TRP A 189 -31.20 -7.31 -4.06
N GLY A 190 -30.56 -6.99 -5.19
CA GLY A 190 -30.05 -5.66 -5.50
C GLY A 190 -31.12 -4.59 -5.67
N GLY A 191 -30.72 -3.34 -5.53
CA GLY A 191 -31.59 -2.17 -5.55
C GLY A 191 -31.15 -1.07 -6.51
N GLU A 192 -31.71 0.13 -6.31
CA GLU A 192 -31.54 1.29 -7.16
C GLU A 192 -30.64 2.38 -6.55
N LYS A 193 -30.21 2.22 -5.28
CA LYS A 193 -29.49 3.28 -4.55
C LYS A 193 -28.15 3.62 -5.18
N LEU A 194 -27.45 2.64 -5.74
CA LEU A 194 -26.18 2.87 -6.47
C LEU A 194 -26.39 3.87 -7.62
N ARG A 195 -27.47 3.72 -8.37
CA ARG A 195 -27.82 4.65 -9.46
C ARG A 195 -28.38 5.97 -8.92
N ARG A 196 -29.36 5.92 -8.06
CA ARG A 196 -30.10 7.11 -7.61
C ARG A 196 -29.31 8.01 -6.68
N ARG A 197 -28.53 7.42 -5.74
CA ARG A 197 -27.79 8.17 -4.72
C ARG A 197 -26.37 8.52 -5.17
N TYR A 198 -25.71 7.59 -5.86
CA TYR A 198 -24.31 7.76 -6.29
C TYR A 198 -24.14 8.01 -7.79
N ASN A 199 -25.25 8.10 -8.52
CA ASN A 199 -25.26 8.35 -9.95
C ASN A 199 -24.32 7.40 -10.73
N LYS A 200 -24.28 6.11 -10.29
CA LYS A 200 -23.54 5.05 -10.97
C LYS A 200 -24.25 4.67 -12.27
N ASP A 201 -23.48 4.42 -13.30
CA ASP A 201 -23.99 3.92 -14.58
C ASP A 201 -24.24 2.41 -14.51
N THR A 202 -25.22 2.01 -13.69
CA THR A 202 -25.55 0.62 -13.43
C THR A 202 -26.26 -0.02 -14.63
N PRO A 203 -26.01 -1.32 -14.92
CA PRO A 203 -26.63 -2.04 -16.04
C PRO A 203 -28.16 -2.08 -15.97
N ASP A 204 -28.70 -2.20 -14.78
CA ASP A 204 -30.15 -2.29 -14.53
C ASP A 204 -30.53 -1.70 -13.17
N MET A 205 -31.81 -1.84 -12.80
CA MET A 205 -32.39 -1.33 -11.55
C MET A 205 -32.29 -2.34 -10.39
N THR A 206 -31.61 -3.45 -10.59
CA THR A 206 -31.39 -4.51 -9.59
C THR A 206 -29.90 -4.76 -9.38
N THR A 207 -29.08 -3.73 -9.59
CA THR A 207 -27.64 -3.81 -9.38
C THR A 207 -27.34 -3.81 -7.89
N GLY A 208 -26.90 -4.95 -7.37
CA GLY A 208 -26.59 -5.09 -5.95
C GLY A 208 -25.17 -4.73 -5.58
N GLU A 209 -24.19 -4.93 -6.48
CA GLU A 209 -22.78 -4.67 -6.20
C GLU A 209 -22.15 -3.77 -7.26
N SER A 210 -21.45 -2.74 -6.78
CA SER A 210 -20.51 -1.92 -7.55
C SER A 210 -19.09 -2.24 -7.08
N MET A 211 -18.35 -2.96 -7.90
CA MET A 211 -16.99 -3.43 -7.60
C MET A 211 -16.00 -2.32 -7.95
N GLU A 212 -15.75 -1.44 -6.99
CA GLU A 212 -15.03 -0.17 -7.14
C GLU A 212 -13.57 -0.37 -7.49
N VAL A 213 -12.90 -1.29 -6.79
CA VAL A 213 -11.53 -1.71 -7.05
C VAL A 213 -11.49 -3.22 -7.01
N SER A 214 -11.32 -3.85 -8.16
CA SER A 214 -11.45 -5.30 -8.34
C SER A 214 -10.47 -5.84 -9.37
N CYS A 215 -9.81 -6.94 -9.02
CA CYS A 215 -9.06 -7.80 -9.92
C CYS A 215 -9.79 -9.14 -10.19
N ILE A 216 -11.04 -9.30 -9.75
CA ILE A 216 -11.80 -10.54 -9.96
C ILE A 216 -12.04 -10.75 -11.45
N PRO A 217 -11.68 -11.91 -12.03
CA PRO A 217 -11.81 -12.19 -13.47
C PRO A 217 -13.25 -11.95 -13.96
N GLY A 218 -13.39 -11.18 -15.04
CA GLY A 218 -14.68 -10.80 -15.63
C GLY A 218 -15.42 -9.69 -14.88
N LYS A 219 -14.88 -9.21 -13.75
CA LYS A 219 -15.39 -8.12 -12.91
C LYS A 219 -14.27 -7.14 -12.53
N GLU A 220 -13.26 -7.01 -13.38
CA GLU A 220 -12.16 -6.09 -13.15
C GLU A 220 -12.65 -4.63 -13.28
N SER A 221 -12.28 -3.80 -12.33
CA SER A 221 -12.45 -2.35 -12.46
C SER A 221 -11.45 -1.77 -13.43
N THR A 222 -11.76 -0.60 -14.01
CA THR A 222 -10.93 0.05 -15.00
C THR A 222 -10.58 1.49 -14.62
N ASP A 223 -9.55 2.03 -15.25
CA ASP A 223 -9.30 3.46 -15.25
C ASP A 223 -10.27 4.21 -16.19
N PRO A 224 -10.21 5.55 -16.29
CA PRO A 224 -11.03 6.33 -17.21
C PRO A 224 -10.82 5.99 -18.69
N LEU A 225 -9.67 5.43 -19.07
CA LEU A 225 -9.33 5.03 -20.43
C LEU A 225 -9.78 3.59 -20.75
N GLY A 226 -10.37 2.88 -19.79
CA GLY A 226 -10.85 1.51 -19.95
C GLY A 226 -9.76 0.43 -19.73
N ARG A 227 -8.56 0.81 -19.26
CA ARG A 227 -7.52 -0.17 -18.91
C ARG A 227 -7.90 -0.87 -17.62
N LYS A 228 -7.85 -2.19 -17.61
CA LYS A 228 -8.22 -3.01 -16.44
C LYS A 228 -7.18 -2.87 -15.32
N LEU A 229 -7.60 -2.96 -14.08
CA LEU A 229 -6.70 -2.89 -12.91
C LEU A 229 -5.53 -3.89 -12.98
N PRO A 230 -5.70 -5.17 -13.37
CA PRO A 230 -4.55 -6.07 -13.55
C PRO A 230 -3.54 -5.59 -14.60
N ASP A 231 -3.98 -4.89 -15.65
CA ASP A 231 -3.09 -4.34 -16.68
C ASP A 231 -2.32 -3.12 -16.15
N LEU A 232 -2.99 -2.26 -15.36
CA LEU A 232 -2.34 -1.14 -14.68
C LEU A 232 -1.28 -1.63 -13.68
N ILE A 233 -1.57 -2.70 -12.92
CA ILE A 233 -0.60 -3.31 -12.00
C ILE A 233 0.61 -3.83 -12.78
N ARG A 234 0.39 -4.50 -13.91
CA ARG A 234 1.48 -5.01 -14.76
C ARG A 234 2.32 -3.88 -15.37
N GLU A 235 1.68 -2.77 -15.76
CA GLU A 235 2.35 -1.61 -16.37
C GLU A 235 3.19 -0.83 -15.34
N PHE A 236 2.63 -0.55 -14.15
CA PHE A 236 3.24 0.34 -13.17
C PHE A 236 3.96 -0.41 -12.02
N GLY A 237 3.67 -1.68 -11.82
CA GLY A 237 4.33 -2.55 -10.86
C GLY A 237 4.35 -1.98 -9.44
N GLU A 238 5.54 -2.02 -8.81
CA GLU A 238 5.75 -1.52 -7.46
C GLU A 238 5.40 -0.04 -7.26
N LYS A 239 5.44 0.77 -8.30
CA LYS A 239 5.05 2.19 -8.21
C LYS A 239 3.57 2.36 -7.90
N LEU A 240 2.74 1.42 -8.32
CA LEU A 240 1.30 1.46 -8.08
C LEU A 240 0.92 0.75 -6.78
N VAL A 241 1.36 -0.50 -6.60
CA VAL A 241 0.86 -1.39 -5.54
C VAL A 241 1.94 -1.93 -4.61
N GLY A 242 3.16 -1.37 -4.65
CA GLY A 242 4.25 -1.73 -3.75
C GLY A 242 4.60 -3.21 -3.80
N LYS A 243 4.75 -3.82 -2.62
CA LYS A 243 5.12 -5.24 -2.44
C LYS A 243 4.14 -6.25 -3.07
N TYR A 244 3.01 -5.77 -3.59
CA TYR A 244 1.98 -6.60 -4.24
C TYR A 244 2.10 -6.64 -5.77
N ALA A 245 3.14 -6.04 -6.37
CA ALA A 245 3.34 -6.00 -7.82
C ALA A 245 3.41 -7.40 -8.47
N ASP A 246 4.10 -8.34 -7.82
CA ASP A 246 4.31 -9.72 -8.29
C ASP A 246 3.47 -10.74 -7.50
N LYS A 247 2.39 -10.28 -6.85
CA LYS A 247 1.48 -11.10 -6.05
C LYS A 247 0.05 -10.88 -6.50
N PRO A 248 -0.89 -11.78 -6.17
CA PRO A 248 -2.30 -11.47 -6.30
C PRO A 248 -2.66 -10.16 -5.59
N PHE A 249 -3.43 -9.30 -6.25
CA PHE A 249 -3.89 -8.05 -5.64
C PHE A 249 -4.75 -8.36 -4.40
N PRO A 250 -4.41 -7.85 -3.21
CA PRO A 250 -4.89 -8.43 -1.96
C PRO A 250 -6.32 -8.02 -1.59
N LEU A 251 -6.83 -6.90 -2.11
CA LEU A 251 -8.07 -6.29 -1.65
C LEU A 251 -9.14 -6.23 -2.75
N LEU A 252 -10.38 -6.26 -2.34
CA LEU A 252 -11.56 -6.00 -3.15
C LEU A 252 -12.42 -4.98 -2.44
N LEU A 253 -12.77 -3.89 -3.13
CA LEU A 253 -13.62 -2.83 -2.61
C LEU A 253 -14.94 -2.79 -3.36
N LYS A 254 -16.04 -2.75 -2.61
CA LYS A 254 -17.40 -2.66 -3.18
C LYS A 254 -18.27 -1.61 -2.49
N LEU A 255 -19.27 -1.16 -3.22
CA LEU A 255 -20.49 -0.58 -2.66
C LEU A 255 -21.63 -1.57 -2.90
N ILE A 256 -22.38 -1.88 -1.83
CA ILE A 256 -23.46 -2.89 -1.86
C ILE A 256 -24.79 -2.24 -1.53
N ASP A 257 -25.77 -2.40 -2.43
CA ASP A 257 -27.16 -1.96 -2.24
C ASP A 257 -28.06 -3.17 -2.04
N ALA A 258 -28.41 -3.44 -0.80
CA ALA A 258 -29.27 -4.54 -0.40
C ALA A 258 -30.75 -4.09 -0.32
N ARG A 259 -31.47 -4.06 -1.43
CA ARG A 259 -32.93 -3.84 -1.39
C ARG A 259 -33.63 -4.91 -0.55
N GLU A 260 -33.21 -6.15 -0.70
CA GLU A 260 -33.68 -7.29 0.10
C GLU A 260 -32.51 -7.88 0.89
N MET A 261 -32.79 -8.70 1.89
CA MET A 261 -31.73 -9.38 2.66
C MET A 261 -30.83 -10.23 1.76
N LEU A 262 -29.52 -10.17 1.97
CA LEU A 262 -28.60 -11.10 1.35
C LEU A 262 -28.76 -12.51 1.94
N SER A 263 -28.21 -13.52 1.28
CA SER A 263 -28.16 -14.88 1.86
C SER A 263 -27.45 -14.89 3.21
N VAL A 264 -27.86 -15.77 4.10
CA VAL A 264 -27.08 -16.13 5.28
C VAL A 264 -25.88 -16.93 4.81
N GLN A 265 -24.68 -16.45 5.08
CA GLN A 265 -23.43 -16.95 4.49
C GLN A 265 -22.26 -16.91 5.47
N VAL A 266 -21.22 -17.64 5.13
CA VAL A 266 -19.92 -17.64 5.81
C VAL A 266 -18.82 -17.69 4.78
N HIS A 267 -17.65 -17.23 5.15
CA HIS A 267 -16.45 -17.26 4.28
C HIS A 267 -15.31 -18.06 4.96
N PRO A 268 -14.50 -18.80 4.17
CA PRO A 268 -13.33 -19.50 4.70
C PRO A 268 -12.21 -18.54 5.03
N ASP A 269 -11.24 -19.00 5.82
CA ASP A 269 -9.91 -18.40 5.94
C ASP A 269 -9.00 -18.80 4.76
N ASP A 270 -7.77 -18.25 4.74
CA ASP A 270 -6.79 -18.50 3.70
C ASP A 270 -6.38 -19.99 3.64
N GLU A 271 -6.24 -20.66 4.79
CA GLU A 271 -5.79 -22.05 4.85
C GLU A 271 -6.82 -22.98 4.21
N TYR A 272 -8.08 -22.82 4.59
CA TYR A 272 -9.17 -23.61 4.02
C TYR A 272 -9.35 -23.30 2.53
N ALA A 273 -9.35 -22.02 2.16
CA ALA A 273 -9.53 -21.59 0.77
C ALA A 273 -8.40 -22.10 -0.15
N ALA A 274 -7.16 -22.06 0.32
CA ALA A 274 -6.02 -22.57 -0.44
C ALA A 274 -6.16 -24.06 -0.80
N VAL A 275 -6.70 -24.86 0.14
CA VAL A 275 -6.88 -26.30 -0.04
C VAL A 275 -8.14 -26.63 -0.87
N HIS A 276 -9.27 -25.99 -0.55
CA HIS A 276 -10.59 -26.38 -1.06
C HIS A 276 -11.09 -25.54 -2.23
N GLU A 277 -10.43 -24.39 -2.52
CA GLU A 277 -10.80 -23.44 -3.58
C GLU A 277 -9.63 -23.12 -4.53
N HIS A 278 -8.80 -24.13 -4.81
CA HIS A 278 -7.75 -24.07 -5.83
C HIS A 278 -6.71 -22.96 -5.64
N GLY A 279 -6.28 -22.73 -4.40
CA GLY A 279 -5.26 -21.71 -4.07
C GLY A 279 -5.81 -20.28 -3.99
N LYS A 280 -7.12 -20.10 -3.90
CA LYS A 280 -7.71 -18.77 -3.66
C LYS A 280 -7.43 -18.30 -2.24
N MET A 281 -7.56 -16.98 -2.03
CA MET A 281 -7.54 -16.34 -0.71
C MET A 281 -8.85 -16.59 0.02
N GLY A 282 -8.79 -16.56 1.35
CA GLY A 282 -9.95 -16.50 2.22
C GLY A 282 -10.74 -15.21 2.05
N LYS A 283 -11.68 -14.94 2.97
CA LYS A 283 -12.47 -13.73 2.88
C LYS A 283 -12.84 -13.22 4.28
N SER A 284 -11.99 -12.36 4.80
CA SER A 284 -12.34 -11.46 5.90
C SER A 284 -12.76 -10.12 5.31
N GLU A 285 -13.76 -9.46 5.90
CA GLU A 285 -14.33 -8.24 5.34
C GLU A 285 -14.73 -7.24 6.43
N ALA A 286 -14.88 -5.98 6.06
CA ALA A 286 -15.43 -4.95 6.92
C ALA A 286 -16.43 -4.08 6.16
N TRP A 287 -17.49 -3.70 6.84
CA TRP A 287 -18.56 -2.87 6.30
C TRP A 287 -18.61 -1.53 7.00
N LEU A 288 -18.68 -0.46 6.25
CA LEU A 288 -19.10 0.86 6.73
C LEU A 288 -20.55 1.07 6.25
N ILE A 289 -21.48 1.22 7.17
CA ILE A 289 -22.90 1.45 6.86
C ILE A 289 -23.08 2.88 6.34
N LEU A 290 -23.48 3.02 5.08
CA LEU A 290 -23.66 4.32 4.43
C LEU A 290 -25.11 4.83 4.51
N ASP A 291 -26.07 3.90 4.46
CA ASP A 291 -27.49 4.18 4.58
C ASP A 291 -28.23 2.96 5.14
N ALA A 292 -29.11 3.19 6.06
CA ALA A 292 -29.94 2.16 6.68
C ALA A 292 -31.26 2.78 7.16
N PRO A 293 -32.41 2.23 6.78
CA PRO A 293 -33.72 2.58 7.39
C PRO A 293 -33.68 2.43 8.91
N GLU A 294 -34.51 3.16 9.61
CA GLU A 294 -34.65 3.01 11.06
C GLU A 294 -35.04 1.57 11.43
N GLY A 295 -34.32 1.00 12.41
CA GLY A 295 -34.52 -0.37 12.84
C GLY A 295 -33.87 -1.44 11.97
N SER A 296 -33.06 -1.06 10.98
CA SER A 296 -32.29 -2.02 10.17
C SER A 296 -31.38 -2.91 11.02
N GLU A 297 -31.31 -4.18 10.65
CA GLU A 297 -30.53 -5.20 11.34
C GLU A 297 -29.66 -5.97 10.36
N LEU A 298 -28.51 -6.41 10.85
CA LEU A 298 -27.67 -7.43 10.22
C LEU A 298 -27.88 -8.77 10.92
N VAL A 299 -27.71 -9.88 10.19
CA VAL A 299 -27.30 -11.12 10.83
C VAL A 299 -25.80 -11.02 11.10
N TYR A 300 -25.39 -11.22 12.36
CA TYR A 300 -24.01 -10.99 12.77
C TYR A 300 -23.59 -11.97 13.87
N GLY A 301 -23.35 -13.21 13.46
CA GLY A 301 -23.09 -14.37 14.29
C GLY A 301 -24.32 -15.21 14.61
N LEU A 302 -24.12 -16.16 15.50
CA LEU A 302 -25.16 -17.07 16.04
C LEU A 302 -25.59 -16.67 17.46
N LYS A 303 -26.75 -17.12 17.87
CA LYS A 303 -27.17 -17.01 19.26
C LYS A 303 -26.29 -17.85 20.17
N PRO A 304 -25.98 -17.40 21.40
CA PRO A 304 -25.15 -18.14 22.33
C PRO A 304 -25.71 -19.54 22.60
N GLY A 305 -24.84 -20.54 22.64
CA GLY A 305 -25.20 -21.93 22.92
C GLY A 305 -25.68 -22.73 21.69
N THR A 306 -25.68 -22.15 20.50
CA THR A 306 -25.91 -22.88 19.25
C THR A 306 -24.83 -23.90 19.00
N SER A 307 -25.18 -25.19 18.91
CA SER A 307 -24.23 -26.26 18.54
C SER A 307 -24.16 -26.47 17.03
N LEU A 308 -23.10 -27.12 16.56
CA LEU A 308 -22.98 -27.51 15.15
C LEU A 308 -24.12 -28.42 14.70
N GLN A 309 -24.58 -29.33 15.60
CA GLN A 309 -25.69 -30.22 15.32
C GLN A 309 -27.01 -29.46 15.18
N ASP A 310 -27.27 -28.44 16.02
CA ASP A 310 -28.45 -27.60 15.92
C ASP A 310 -28.45 -26.85 14.59
N LEU A 311 -27.28 -26.25 14.23
CA LEU A 311 -27.17 -25.52 12.98
C LEU A 311 -27.39 -26.42 11.76
N LYS A 312 -26.74 -27.59 11.73
CA LYS A 312 -26.95 -28.60 10.66
C LYS A 312 -28.38 -28.98 10.51
N SER A 313 -29.04 -29.39 11.63
CA SER A 313 -30.45 -29.80 11.64
C SER A 313 -31.39 -28.68 11.21
N ALA A 314 -31.09 -27.44 11.58
CA ALA A 314 -31.89 -26.27 11.20
C ALA A 314 -31.73 -25.95 9.69
N CYS A 315 -30.52 -26.05 9.14
CA CYS A 315 -30.30 -25.85 7.72
C CYS A 315 -31.00 -26.90 6.84
N GLU A 316 -31.04 -28.16 7.27
CA GLU A 316 -31.75 -29.23 6.58
C GLU A 316 -33.28 -28.94 6.52
N LYS A 317 -33.81 -28.26 7.54
CA LYS A 317 -35.22 -27.82 7.59
C LYS A 317 -35.44 -26.43 6.99
N GLY A 318 -34.40 -25.79 6.50
CA GLY A 318 -34.43 -24.49 5.82
C GLY A 318 -34.76 -23.34 6.76
N LYS A 319 -36.04 -22.95 6.91
CA LYS A 319 -36.44 -21.75 7.69
C LYS A 319 -36.05 -21.80 9.17
N ASP A 320 -35.83 -22.96 9.74
CA ASP A 320 -35.52 -23.11 11.17
C ASP A 320 -34.16 -22.47 11.53
N VAL A 321 -33.27 -22.28 10.55
CA VAL A 321 -31.98 -21.60 10.76
C VAL A 321 -32.19 -20.16 11.27
N GLU A 322 -33.26 -19.48 10.90
CA GLU A 322 -33.53 -18.10 11.33
C GLU A 322 -33.62 -17.97 12.86
N ALA A 323 -34.08 -19.03 13.56
CA ALA A 323 -34.18 -19.03 15.00
C ALA A 323 -32.86 -19.03 15.72
N LEU A 324 -31.78 -19.48 15.05
CA LEU A 324 -30.41 -19.55 15.58
C LEU A 324 -29.59 -18.29 15.31
N LEU A 325 -30.05 -17.43 14.39
CA LEU A 325 -29.30 -16.25 13.96
C LEU A 325 -29.34 -15.14 15.02
N ARG A 326 -28.20 -14.53 15.27
CA ARG A 326 -28.07 -13.32 16.07
C ARG A 326 -28.26 -12.10 15.16
N ARG A 327 -29.24 -11.26 15.49
CA ARG A 327 -29.55 -10.02 14.77
C ARG A 327 -29.04 -8.84 15.58
N VAL A 328 -28.42 -7.89 14.88
CA VAL A 328 -27.81 -6.70 15.49
C VAL A 328 -28.25 -5.46 14.74
N ARG A 329 -28.77 -4.46 15.46
CA ARG A 329 -29.18 -3.18 14.88
C ARG A 329 -27.97 -2.37 14.44
N VAL A 330 -28.09 -1.73 13.28
CA VAL A 330 -27.08 -0.84 12.71
C VAL A 330 -27.69 0.48 12.26
N THR A 331 -26.83 1.49 12.24
CA THR A 331 -27.16 2.85 11.78
C THR A 331 -26.07 3.36 10.86
N PRO A 332 -26.36 4.37 10.00
CA PRO A 332 -25.34 4.97 9.16
C PRO A 332 -24.13 5.49 9.97
N GLY A 333 -22.93 5.10 9.53
CA GLY A 333 -21.66 5.40 10.19
C GLY A 333 -21.12 4.24 11.04
N ASP A 334 -21.90 3.23 11.36
CA ASP A 334 -21.39 2.04 12.06
C ASP A 334 -20.40 1.26 11.18
N VAL A 335 -19.38 0.69 11.82
CA VAL A 335 -18.41 -0.21 11.19
C VAL A 335 -18.54 -1.61 11.77
N CYS A 336 -18.63 -2.61 10.89
CA CYS A 336 -18.74 -4.02 11.26
C CYS A 336 -17.58 -4.79 10.64
N TYR A 337 -16.75 -5.45 11.46
CA TYR A 337 -15.72 -6.37 11.00
C TYR A 337 -16.26 -7.80 10.99
N ILE A 338 -16.18 -8.45 9.86
CA ILE A 338 -16.63 -9.84 9.65
C ILE A 338 -15.39 -10.71 9.42
N PRO A 339 -14.85 -11.35 10.46
CA PRO A 339 -13.77 -12.31 10.27
C PRO A 339 -14.26 -13.53 9.49
N SER A 340 -13.33 -14.21 8.81
CA SER A 340 -13.60 -15.55 8.27
C SER A 340 -14.22 -16.45 9.34
N GLY A 341 -15.10 -17.35 8.96
CA GLY A 341 -15.89 -18.20 9.87
C GLY A 341 -17.12 -17.56 10.49
N CYS A 342 -17.28 -16.24 10.44
CA CYS A 342 -18.44 -15.55 11.00
C CYS A 342 -19.67 -15.70 10.11
N ILE A 343 -20.78 -16.28 10.63
CA ILE A 343 -22.06 -16.27 9.93
C ILE A 343 -22.62 -14.84 9.89
N HIS A 344 -23.02 -14.39 8.71
CA HIS A 344 -23.54 -13.04 8.52
C HIS A 344 -24.54 -12.93 7.38
N SER A 345 -25.30 -11.82 7.37
CA SER A 345 -26.12 -11.39 6.24
C SER A 345 -26.41 -9.90 6.34
N ILE A 346 -26.38 -9.20 5.21
CA ILE A 346 -26.79 -7.80 5.12
C ILE A 346 -28.31 -7.73 5.13
N GLY A 347 -28.87 -6.88 5.99
CA GLY A 347 -30.30 -6.65 6.10
C GLY A 347 -30.88 -5.86 4.94
N ALA A 348 -32.18 -5.99 4.75
CA ALA A 348 -32.93 -5.29 3.70
C ALA A 348 -32.85 -3.76 3.89
N GLY A 349 -32.75 -3.03 2.79
CA GLY A 349 -32.69 -1.58 2.75
C GLY A 349 -31.34 -0.96 3.08
N ILE A 350 -30.31 -1.75 3.40
CA ILE A 350 -28.97 -1.27 3.76
C ILE A 350 -28.15 -0.98 2.49
N LEU A 351 -27.45 0.16 2.50
CA LEU A 351 -26.40 0.50 1.55
C LEU A 351 -25.10 0.61 2.33
N LEU A 352 -24.05 -0.05 1.90
CA LEU A 352 -22.77 -0.08 2.61
C LEU A 352 -21.57 -0.05 1.67
N TYR A 353 -20.42 0.33 2.23
CA TYR A 353 -19.10 0.18 1.68
C TYR A 353 -18.48 -1.08 2.28
N GLU A 354 -17.96 -1.95 1.46
CA GLU A 354 -17.31 -3.19 1.85
C GLU A 354 -15.86 -3.21 1.39
N ILE A 355 -14.95 -3.34 2.35
CA ILE A 355 -13.55 -3.70 2.07
C ILE A 355 -13.31 -5.14 2.51
N GLN A 356 -12.66 -5.93 1.67
CA GLN A 356 -12.43 -7.35 1.90
C GLN A 356 -11.12 -7.82 1.24
N GLU A 357 -10.68 -9.03 1.62
CA GLU A 357 -9.71 -9.77 0.82
C GLU A 357 -10.22 -9.99 -0.60
N SER A 358 -9.30 -10.08 -1.58
CA SER A 358 -9.66 -10.22 -3.02
C SER A 358 -10.17 -11.62 -3.34
N SER A 359 -11.33 -11.95 -2.80
CA SER A 359 -11.99 -13.25 -2.90
C SER A 359 -13.46 -13.10 -3.26
N ASP A 360 -13.99 -14.03 -4.04
CA ASP A 360 -15.42 -14.13 -4.39
C ASP A 360 -16.09 -15.37 -3.78
N ILE A 361 -15.41 -16.06 -2.86
CA ILE A 361 -15.90 -17.27 -2.22
C ILE A 361 -17.04 -16.95 -1.25
N THR A 362 -18.18 -17.63 -1.42
CA THR A 362 -19.32 -17.48 -0.53
C THR A 362 -19.98 -18.85 -0.30
N TYR A 363 -19.98 -19.30 0.95
CA TYR A 363 -20.70 -20.50 1.36
C TYR A 363 -22.02 -20.12 1.96
N ARG A 364 -23.11 -20.45 1.22
CA ARG A 364 -24.48 -20.12 1.59
C ARG A 364 -25.08 -21.18 2.51
N PHE A 365 -25.56 -20.74 3.67
CA PHE A 365 -26.38 -21.56 4.57
C PHE A 365 -27.87 -21.51 4.21
N TYR A 366 -28.37 -20.30 3.92
CA TYR A 366 -29.78 -20.07 3.70
C TYR A 366 -30.03 -18.85 2.84
N ASP A 367 -31.02 -18.90 1.95
CA ASP A 367 -31.30 -17.81 1.00
C ASP A 367 -32.78 -17.36 1.06
N TRP A 368 -33.35 -17.34 2.24
CA TRP A 368 -34.73 -16.84 2.52
C TRP A 368 -35.79 -17.50 1.64
N ASN A 369 -35.61 -18.76 1.21
CA ASN A 369 -36.44 -19.49 0.25
C ASN A 369 -36.66 -18.73 -1.07
N ARG A 370 -35.72 -17.83 -1.45
CA ARG A 370 -35.78 -17.05 -2.69
C ARG A 370 -35.73 -17.99 -3.89
N LYS A 371 -36.55 -17.67 -4.87
CA LYS A 371 -36.57 -18.36 -6.16
C LYS A 371 -36.45 -17.37 -7.29
N ASP A 372 -35.78 -17.79 -8.37
CA ASP A 372 -35.74 -17.04 -9.61
C ASP A 372 -37.08 -17.08 -10.36
N GLN A 373 -37.14 -16.39 -11.49
CA GLN A 373 -38.33 -16.35 -12.35
C GLN A 373 -38.77 -17.73 -12.92
N TYR A 374 -37.89 -18.73 -12.80
CA TYR A 374 -38.17 -20.10 -13.20
C TYR A 374 -38.46 -21.03 -12.01
N GLY A 375 -38.58 -20.50 -10.82
CA GLY A 375 -38.83 -21.23 -9.60
C GLY A 375 -37.63 -21.97 -9.01
N ARG A 376 -36.41 -21.69 -9.46
CA ARG A 376 -35.16 -22.34 -9.00
C ARG A 376 -34.54 -21.53 -7.84
N SER A 377 -34.08 -22.24 -6.83
CA SER A 377 -33.33 -21.66 -5.72
C SER A 377 -31.86 -21.56 -6.07
N ARG A 378 -31.14 -20.60 -5.46
CA ARG A 378 -29.68 -20.57 -5.54
C ARG A 378 -29.09 -21.75 -4.77
N GLU A 379 -27.92 -22.19 -5.20
CA GLU A 379 -27.18 -23.27 -4.56
C GLU A 379 -26.82 -22.92 -3.13
N LEU A 380 -26.95 -23.89 -2.23
CA LEU A 380 -26.47 -23.86 -0.85
C LEU A 380 -25.20 -24.69 -0.75
N HIS A 381 -24.26 -24.29 0.12
CA HIS A 381 -22.95 -24.91 0.26
C HIS A 381 -22.77 -25.45 1.67
N LEU A 382 -23.75 -26.25 2.17
CA LEU A 382 -23.87 -26.59 3.59
C LEU A 382 -22.64 -27.30 4.16
N ASP A 383 -22.08 -28.26 3.44
CA ASP A 383 -20.92 -29.02 3.94
C ASP A 383 -19.72 -28.08 4.16
N LYS A 384 -19.31 -27.32 3.14
CA LYS A 384 -18.21 -26.34 3.26
C LYS A 384 -18.52 -25.24 4.28
N ALA A 385 -19.75 -24.80 4.36
CA ALA A 385 -20.16 -23.78 5.32
C ALA A 385 -20.08 -24.30 6.77
N LEU A 386 -20.46 -25.54 7.01
CA LEU A 386 -20.34 -26.18 8.34
C LEU A 386 -18.87 -26.48 8.72
N ASP A 387 -18.01 -26.71 7.73
CA ASP A 387 -16.58 -26.93 7.98
C ASP A 387 -15.87 -25.68 8.50
N VAL A 388 -16.27 -24.49 8.01
CA VAL A 388 -15.55 -23.24 8.29
C VAL A 388 -16.22 -22.36 9.35
N VAL A 389 -17.45 -22.66 9.78
CA VAL A 389 -18.20 -21.80 10.70
C VAL A 389 -17.56 -21.75 12.10
N ASP A 390 -17.34 -20.54 12.61
CA ASP A 390 -17.04 -20.30 14.02
C ASP A 390 -18.35 -20.05 14.79
N LEU A 391 -18.74 -21.05 15.58
CA LEU A 391 -19.98 -21.00 16.38
C LEU A 391 -19.94 -19.94 17.50
N GLN A 392 -18.74 -19.46 17.86
CA GLN A 392 -18.57 -18.47 18.93
C GLN A 392 -18.40 -17.05 18.39
N CYS A 393 -18.28 -16.90 17.07
CA CYS A 393 -18.15 -15.59 16.44
C CYS A 393 -19.42 -14.74 16.68
N ALA A 394 -19.30 -13.74 17.53
CA ALA A 394 -20.39 -12.82 17.88
C ALA A 394 -19.88 -11.37 17.98
N PRO A 395 -19.34 -10.80 16.90
CA PRO A 395 -18.75 -9.47 16.92
C PRO A 395 -19.82 -8.40 17.16
N VAL A 396 -19.38 -7.19 17.48
CA VAL A 396 -20.27 -6.03 17.71
C VAL A 396 -19.89 -4.89 16.77
N PRO A 397 -20.88 -4.11 16.28
CA PRO A 397 -20.60 -2.93 15.50
C PRO A 397 -19.81 -1.89 16.29
N ILE A 398 -18.81 -1.29 15.65
CA ILE A 398 -18.10 -0.12 16.18
C ILE A 398 -18.97 1.10 15.89
N ARG A 399 -19.40 1.76 16.96
CA ARG A 399 -20.19 3.00 16.87
C ARG A 399 -19.23 4.16 16.65
N VAL A 400 -19.40 4.89 15.55
CA VAL A 400 -18.50 5.98 15.18
C VAL A 400 -19.19 7.31 15.39
N GLU A 401 -18.63 8.13 16.29
CA GLU A 401 -19.07 9.52 16.42
C GLU A 401 -18.66 10.32 15.18
N LYS A 402 -19.58 11.16 14.70
CA LYS A 402 -19.31 12.06 13.57
C LYS A 402 -18.40 13.18 14.03
N ALA A 403 -17.08 12.99 13.90
CA ALA A 403 -16.08 13.99 14.20
C ALA A 403 -15.27 14.34 12.94
N PHE A 404 -14.78 15.58 12.86
CA PHE A 404 -13.85 15.99 11.79
C PHE A 404 -12.46 15.38 11.98
N GLY A 405 -11.72 15.30 10.89
CA GLY A 405 -10.38 14.72 10.81
C GLY A 405 -10.37 13.30 10.27
N ALA A 406 -9.17 12.76 10.11
CA ALA A 406 -8.95 11.36 9.72
C ALA A 406 -8.88 10.48 11.00
N ARG A 407 -9.66 9.41 11.01
CA ARG A 407 -9.76 8.50 12.17
C ARG A 407 -9.62 7.05 11.70
N ARG A 408 -8.62 6.34 12.25
CA ARG A 408 -8.48 4.90 12.09
C ARG A 408 -9.54 4.18 12.89
N LEU A 409 -10.42 3.41 12.21
CA LEU A 409 -11.51 2.66 12.83
C LEU A 409 -11.21 1.17 12.94
N LEU A 410 -10.45 0.63 11.98
CA LEU A 410 -10.02 -0.76 11.99
C LEU A 410 -8.53 -0.88 11.63
N THR A 411 -7.87 -1.81 12.32
CA THR A 411 -6.59 -2.37 11.95
C THR A 411 -6.69 -3.87 12.16
N GLU A 412 -6.92 -4.61 11.08
CA GLU A 412 -7.10 -6.06 11.10
C GLU A 412 -5.97 -6.72 10.30
N GLN A 413 -5.96 -8.02 10.21
CA GLN A 413 -4.86 -8.78 9.61
C GLN A 413 -4.54 -8.37 8.17
N TYR A 414 -5.54 -8.03 7.36
CA TYR A 414 -5.40 -7.84 5.91
C TYR A 414 -5.49 -6.39 5.47
N PHE A 415 -6.23 -5.58 6.21
CA PHE A 415 -6.47 -4.18 5.84
C PHE A 415 -6.71 -3.28 7.05
N THR A 416 -6.55 -2.02 6.80
CA THR A 416 -6.97 -0.94 7.70
C THR A 416 -8.13 -0.19 7.08
N LEU A 417 -8.96 0.45 7.91
CA LEU A 417 -10.04 1.34 7.46
C LEU A 417 -10.00 2.65 8.25
N ASP A 418 -9.78 3.74 7.54
CA ASP A 418 -9.91 5.10 8.05
C ASP A 418 -11.20 5.73 7.53
N VAL A 419 -11.87 6.50 8.37
CA VAL A 419 -12.94 7.42 7.94
C VAL A 419 -12.45 8.85 8.12
N ILE A 420 -12.61 9.63 7.06
CA ILE A 420 -12.12 11.01 6.98
C ILE A 420 -13.34 11.90 6.80
N ARG A 421 -13.48 12.92 7.65
CA ARG A 421 -14.55 13.92 7.54
C ARG A 421 -13.96 15.32 7.62
N THR A 422 -14.34 16.18 6.69
CA THR A 422 -13.88 17.57 6.68
C THR A 422 -14.99 18.48 6.15
N ASP A 423 -14.95 19.74 6.54
CA ASP A 423 -15.76 20.83 5.98
C ASP A 423 -14.92 21.88 5.25
N THR A 424 -13.59 21.71 5.27
CA THR A 424 -12.61 22.59 4.63
C THR A 424 -11.53 21.80 3.91
N MET A 425 -10.58 21.26 4.66
CA MET A 425 -9.46 20.48 4.15
C MET A 425 -8.95 19.50 5.23
N GLU A 426 -8.59 18.30 4.78
CA GLU A 426 -7.93 17.29 5.62
C GLU A 426 -6.80 16.62 4.85
N ILE A 427 -5.63 16.49 5.49
CA ILE A 427 -4.48 15.76 4.94
C ILE A 427 -4.71 14.27 5.16
N LEU A 428 -4.55 13.48 4.11
CA LEU A 428 -4.73 12.04 4.18
C LEU A 428 -3.58 11.37 4.93
N PRO A 429 -3.84 10.25 5.63
CA PRO A 429 -2.78 9.38 6.14
C PRO A 429 -1.81 8.96 5.02
N ALA A 430 -0.54 8.80 5.39
CA ALA A 430 0.50 8.38 4.43
C ALA A 430 0.18 7.02 3.80
N VAL A 431 0.27 6.95 2.48
CA VAL A 431 0.05 5.73 1.69
C VAL A 431 1.41 5.08 1.43
N ARG A 432 1.72 3.98 2.10
CA ARG A 432 3.02 3.30 1.97
C ARG A 432 3.07 2.31 0.81
N GLU A 433 2.05 1.46 0.68
CA GLU A 433 1.95 0.50 -0.43
C GLU A 433 0.95 0.99 -1.48
N PHE A 434 -0.33 1.01 -1.16
CA PHE A 434 -1.39 1.64 -1.95
C PHE A 434 -2.59 1.96 -1.06
N GLY A 435 -3.49 2.82 -1.53
CA GLY A 435 -4.72 3.17 -0.81
C GLY A 435 -5.95 3.14 -1.72
N LEU A 436 -7.09 2.79 -1.16
CA LEU A 436 -8.40 2.78 -1.82
C LEU A 436 -9.26 3.86 -1.16
N LEU A 437 -9.35 5.03 -1.81
CA LEU A 437 -10.09 6.18 -1.30
C LEU A 437 -11.45 6.28 -1.98
N THR A 438 -12.53 6.24 -1.20
CA THR A 438 -13.90 6.42 -1.70
C THR A 438 -14.56 7.59 -0.98
N VAL A 439 -15.08 8.57 -1.71
CA VAL A 439 -15.94 9.60 -1.13
C VAL A 439 -17.30 8.98 -0.80
N THR A 440 -17.72 9.08 0.46
CA THR A 440 -18.97 8.48 0.97
C THR A 440 -20.10 9.49 1.14
N GLU A 441 -19.76 10.76 1.40
CA GLU A 441 -20.71 11.88 1.52
C GLU A 441 -20.15 13.14 0.84
N GLY A 442 -21.01 13.91 0.19
CA GLY A 442 -20.70 15.24 -0.37
C GLY A 442 -19.93 15.20 -1.67
N GLU A 443 -19.33 16.34 -2.00
CA GLU A 443 -18.42 16.54 -3.13
C GLU A 443 -17.10 17.10 -2.60
N MET A 444 -15.99 16.48 -3.02
CA MET A 444 -14.65 16.79 -2.52
C MET A 444 -13.67 16.87 -3.69
N GLU A 445 -12.56 17.51 -3.46
CA GLU A 445 -11.43 17.56 -4.38
C GLU A 445 -10.23 16.88 -3.73
N LEU A 446 -9.76 15.79 -4.35
CA LEU A 446 -8.49 15.15 -3.97
C LEU A 446 -7.35 15.93 -4.61
N ARG A 447 -6.58 16.70 -3.82
CA ARG A 447 -5.43 17.49 -4.23
C ARG A 447 -4.13 16.75 -4.02
N PHE A 448 -3.21 16.93 -4.96
CA PHE A 448 -1.86 16.39 -4.95
C PHE A 448 -0.92 17.30 -5.77
N ALA A 449 0.39 17.12 -5.66
CA ALA A 449 1.36 18.01 -6.33
C ALA A 449 1.19 18.11 -7.87
N GLY A 450 0.63 17.08 -8.52
CA GLY A 450 0.38 17.05 -9.97
C GLY A 450 -0.97 17.61 -10.41
N GLY A 451 -1.83 18.04 -9.48
CA GLY A 451 -3.17 18.53 -9.80
C GLY A 451 -4.25 18.18 -8.80
N ALA A 452 -5.46 18.02 -9.28
CA ALA A 452 -6.60 17.67 -8.45
C ALA A 452 -7.61 16.79 -9.20
N ILE A 453 -8.32 15.93 -8.46
CA ILE A 453 -9.43 15.11 -8.95
C ILE A 453 -10.69 15.50 -8.19
N ARG A 454 -11.71 16.03 -8.89
CA ARG A 454 -13.02 16.22 -8.28
C ARG A 454 -13.71 14.88 -8.11
N MET A 455 -14.20 14.63 -6.91
CA MET A 455 -14.87 13.38 -6.51
C MET A 455 -16.20 13.72 -5.85
N LYS A 456 -17.20 12.93 -6.11
CA LYS A 456 -18.50 12.99 -5.43
C LYS A 456 -18.76 11.67 -4.70
N ALA A 457 -19.74 11.66 -3.84
CA ALA A 457 -20.15 10.45 -3.14
C ALA A 457 -20.34 9.28 -4.11
N GLY A 458 -19.70 8.16 -3.82
CA GLY A 458 -19.60 6.96 -4.65
C GLY A 458 -18.36 6.91 -5.57
N ASP A 459 -17.60 7.97 -5.77
CA ASP A 459 -16.37 7.93 -6.56
C ASP A 459 -15.21 7.32 -5.78
N THR A 460 -14.41 6.52 -6.46
CA THR A 460 -13.26 5.83 -5.87
C THR A 460 -11.98 6.14 -6.66
N CYS A 461 -10.87 6.39 -5.94
CA CYS A 461 -9.52 6.49 -6.48
C CYS A 461 -8.60 5.44 -5.88
N LEU A 462 -7.75 4.84 -6.71
CA LEU A 462 -6.59 4.07 -6.30
C LEU A 462 -5.43 5.05 -6.09
N LEU A 463 -4.90 5.09 -4.88
CA LEU A 463 -3.76 5.91 -4.48
C LEU A 463 -2.49 5.06 -4.62
N PRO A 464 -1.48 5.50 -5.40
CA PRO A 464 -0.28 4.71 -5.64
C PRO A 464 0.66 4.68 -4.43
N LYS A 465 1.60 3.74 -4.45
CA LYS A 465 2.67 3.62 -3.44
C LYS A 465 3.41 4.95 -3.27
N ASN A 466 3.65 5.31 -2.01
CA ASN A 466 4.37 6.53 -1.64
C ASN A 466 3.81 7.78 -2.35
N ALA A 467 2.48 7.81 -2.58
CA ALA A 467 1.84 9.00 -3.11
C ALA A 467 2.29 10.22 -2.30
N PRO A 468 2.76 11.30 -2.95
CA PRO A 468 3.09 12.53 -2.25
C PRO A 468 1.90 13.02 -1.43
N GLU A 469 2.13 13.95 -0.51
CA GLU A 469 1.08 14.51 0.34
C GLU A 469 -0.24 14.73 -0.42
N LEU A 470 -1.28 14.07 0.05
CA LEU A 470 -2.63 14.10 -0.50
C LEU A 470 -3.55 14.82 0.47
N ALA A 471 -4.41 15.68 -0.04
CA ALA A 471 -5.43 16.36 0.77
C ALA A 471 -6.81 16.23 0.14
N LEU A 472 -7.84 16.02 0.98
CA LEU A 472 -9.24 16.18 0.62
C LEU A 472 -9.70 17.59 0.96
N VAL A 473 -10.29 18.29 -0.01
CA VAL A 473 -10.78 19.66 0.12
C VAL A 473 -12.26 19.68 -0.21
N GLY A 474 -13.07 20.31 0.66
CA GLY A 474 -14.51 20.39 0.52
C GLY A 474 -15.26 19.84 1.73
N ALA A 475 -16.58 19.93 1.71
CA ALA A 475 -17.43 19.44 2.79
C ALA A 475 -17.93 18.02 2.47
N GLY A 476 -17.57 17.04 3.31
CA GLY A 476 -17.98 15.67 3.08
C GLY A 476 -17.28 14.64 3.97
N ALA A 477 -17.41 13.39 3.55
CA ALA A 477 -16.72 12.27 4.18
C ALA A 477 -16.18 11.29 3.13
N ALA A 478 -15.10 10.61 3.47
CA ALA A 478 -14.49 9.56 2.66
C ALA A 478 -14.04 8.39 3.54
N ALA A 479 -13.96 7.22 2.94
CA ALA A 479 -13.34 6.03 3.51
C ALA A 479 -12.02 5.77 2.78
N LEU A 480 -10.96 5.45 3.54
CA LEU A 480 -9.66 5.07 3.01
C LEU A 480 -9.31 3.69 3.58
N ALA A 481 -9.21 2.71 2.70
CA ALA A 481 -8.71 1.39 3.04
C ALA A 481 -7.29 1.20 2.50
N MET A 482 -6.42 0.56 3.29
CA MET A 482 -5.05 0.26 2.91
C MET A 482 -4.70 -1.17 3.35
N PRO A 483 -3.84 -1.89 2.61
CA PRO A 483 -3.34 -3.18 3.08
C PRO A 483 -2.47 -2.98 4.32
N VAL A 484 -2.43 -4.00 5.18
CA VAL A 484 -1.51 -4.03 6.34
C VAL A 484 -0.09 -4.34 5.86
N GLU A 485 0.89 -3.73 6.54
CA GLU A 485 2.33 -3.84 6.22
C GLU A 485 2.95 -5.20 6.55
#